data_61357c0657161f974a49f28971ede54f
#
_entry.id   61357c0657161f974a49f28971ede54f
#
_cell.length_a   1.000
_cell.length_b   1.000
_cell.length_c   1.000
_cell.angle_alpha   90.00
_cell.angle_beta   90.00
_cell.angle_gamma   90.00
#
_symmetry.space_group_name_H-M   'P 1'
#
loop_
_entity.id
_entity.type
_entity.pdbx_description
1 polymer ?
#
loop_
_entity_poly.entity_id
_entity_poly.type
_entity_poly.pdbx_seq_one_letter_code
_entity_poly.pdbx_strand_id
1 'polypeptide(L)'
;EALHTGDMTQAAALLGRPYRISGHVVHGRKLGRELGFRTLNLRFRHSKPAATGIFVVQVHGLGEHAIAGVASLGVRPSLDADDVNGGRVLLETHCLDWPQPMADALTGGEAYGKIIAVDLLHKLHDERKYDGLDALIAGIKQDCQDARAHLATHANNAFNAPHTQTQRPTTLDRI
;
A
#
# COMPACT_ATOMS: atom_id res chain seq x y z
N GLU A 1 -12.72 9.02 11.50
CA GLU A 1 -12.21 10.36 11.13
C GLU A 1 -10.78 10.29 10.64
N ALA A 2 -9.80 9.80 11.43
CA ALA A 2 -8.38 9.75 11.05
C ALA A 2 -8.12 9.14 9.65
N LEU A 3 -8.75 8.02 9.31
CA LEU A 3 -8.63 7.41 7.98
C LEU A 3 -9.16 8.32 6.87
N HIS A 4 -10.27 9.01 7.11
CA HIS A 4 -10.88 9.90 6.13
C HIS A 4 -10.02 11.14 5.85
N THR A 5 -9.40 11.69 6.88
CA THR A 5 -8.47 12.83 6.76
C THR A 5 -7.07 12.42 6.27
N GLY A 6 -6.75 11.13 6.29
CA GLY A 6 -5.44 10.60 5.90
C GLY A 6 -4.39 10.65 7.02
N ASP A 7 -4.80 10.88 8.27
CA ASP A 7 -3.90 10.78 9.43
C ASP A 7 -3.66 9.31 9.79
N MET A 8 -2.74 8.69 9.08
CA MET A 8 -2.40 7.27 9.27
C MET A 8 -1.72 7.01 10.62
N THR A 9 -1.04 8.00 11.17
CA THR A 9 -0.40 7.91 12.51
C THR A 9 -1.45 7.80 13.60
N GLN A 10 -2.44 8.71 13.59
CA GLN A 10 -3.56 8.66 14.53
C GLN A 10 -4.41 7.39 14.33
N ALA A 11 -4.66 7.01 13.08
CA ALA A 11 -5.38 5.78 12.78
C ALA A 11 -4.66 4.55 13.36
N ALA A 12 -3.34 4.46 13.19
CA ALA A 12 -2.54 3.36 13.73
C ALA A 12 -2.54 3.36 15.26
N ALA A 13 -2.44 4.52 15.91
CA ALA A 13 -2.51 4.64 17.37
C ALA A 13 -3.86 4.14 17.91
N LEU A 14 -4.97 4.51 17.28
CA LEU A 14 -6.31 4.07 17.67
C LEU A 14 -6.56 2.58 17.42
N LEU A 15 -6.00 2.01 16.36
CA LEU A 15 -6.15 0.60 15.99
C LEU A 15 -5.16 -0.33 16.71
N GLY A 16 -4.11 0.22 17.32
CA GLY A 16 -2.97 -0.54 17.86
C GLY A 16 -2.08 -1.18 16.79
N ARG A 17 -2.28 -0.86 15.50
CA ARG A 17 -1.54 -1.33 14.35
C ARG A 17 -1.79 -0.44 13.13
N PRO A 18 -0.94 -0.48 12.08
CA PRO A 18 -1.23 0.19 10.83
C PRO A 18 -2.59 -0.24 10.24
N TYR A 19 -3.25 0.66 9.55
CA TYR A 19 -4.47 0.32 8.82
C TYR A 19 -4.12 -0.61 7.66
N ARG A 20 -4.59 -1.85 7.77
CA ARG A 20 -4.25 -2.96 6.87
C ARG A 20 -5.42 -3.34 5.98
N ILE A 21 -5.12 -3.54 4.71
CA ILE A 21 -6.03 -4.05 3.71
C ILE A 21 -5.46 -5.35 3.17
N SER A 22 -6.25 -6.42 3.19
CA SER A 22 -5.83 -7.75 2.74
C SER A 22 -6.77 -8.30 1.69
N GLY A 23 -6.24 -9.04 0.74
CA GLY A 23 -7.04 -9.68 -0.29
C GLY A 23 -6.21 -10.45 -1.31
N HIS A 24 -6.91 -11.05 -2.27
CA HIS A 24 -6.27 -11.71 -3.41
C HIS A 24 -5.80 -10.69 -4.43
N VAL A 25 -4.59 -10.88 -4.92
CA VAL A 25 -4.09 -10.12 -6.06
C VAL A 25 -4.87 -10.49 -7.31
N VAL A 26 -5.46 -9.50 -7.96
CA VAL A 26 -6.24 -9.66 -9.18
C VAL A 26 -5.59 -8.92 -10.36
N HIS A 27 -5.98 -9.29 -11.57
CA HIS A 27 -5.53 -8.59 -12.77
C HIS A 27 -6.08 -7.16 -12.81
N GLY A 28 -5.20 -6.18 -13.08
CA GLY A 28 -5.54 -4.80 -13.38
C GLY A 28 -5.54 -4.52 -14.89
N ARG A 29 -5.65 -3.24 -15.26
CA ARG A 29 -5.62 -2.78 -16.67
C ARG A 29 -4.26 -2.93 -17.36
N LYS A 30 -3.21 -3.36 -16.68
CA LYS A 30 -1.84 -3.52 -17.18
C LYS A 30 -1.14 -2.24 -17.63
N LEU A 31 -1.81 -1.07 -17.59
CA LEU A 31 -1.24 0.21 -18.01
C LEU A 31 0.07 0.54 -17.26
N GLY A 32 0.08 0.38 -15.93
CA GLY A 32 1.29 0.60 -15.12
C GLY A 32 2.47 -0.24 -15.58
N ARG A 33 2.21 -1.46 -16.10
CA ARG A 33 3.26 -2.35 -16.62
C ARG A 33 3.88 -1.81 -17.90
N GLU A 34 3.06 -1.28 -18.81
CA GLU A 34 3.53 -0.65 -20.07
C GLU A 34 4.38 0.59 -19.78
N LEU A 35 4.08 1.27 -18.66
CA LEU A 35 4.80 2.45 -18.18
C LEU A 35 6.03 2.13 -17.31
N GLY A 36 6.34 0.85 -17.08
CA GLY A 36 7.45 0.43 -16.21
C GLY A 36 7.12 0.38 -14.71
N PHE A 37 5.86 0.66 -14.34
CA PHE A 37 5.39 0.61 -12.95
C PHE A 37 4.40 -0.55 -12.77
N ARG A 38 4.91 -1.74 -12.52
CA ARG A 38 4.07 -2.90 -12.23
C ARG A 38 3.27 -2.66 -10.95
N THR A 39 1.96 -2.93 -10.98
CA THR A 39 1.07 -2.80 -9.83
C THR A 39 0.39 -4.11 -9.46
N LEU A 40 0.19 -4.30 -8.16
CA LEU A 40 -0.67 -5.31 -7.57
C LEU A 40 -2.03 -4.69 -7.31
N ASN A 41 -3.10 -5.37 -7.71
CA ASN A 41 -4.45 -4.85 -7.59
C ASN A 41 -5.24 -5.68 -6.59
N LEU A 42 -5.83 -5.02 -5.59
CA LEU A 42 -6.79 -5.61 -4.65
C LEU A 42 -8.16 -4.98 -4.86
N ARG A 43 -9.19 -5.81 -4.98
CA ARG A 43 -10.59 -5.38 -5.10
C ARG A 43 -11.30 -5.48 -3.78
N PHE A 44 -12.22 -4.57 -3.57
CA PHE A 44 -13.08 -4.53 -2.39
C PHE A 44 -14.52 -4.81 -2.77
N ARG A 45 -15.26 -5.38 -1.83
CA ARG A 45 -16.71 -5.53 -1.94
C ARG A 45 -17.45 -4.24 -1.57
N HIS A 46 -16.78 -3.32 -0.89
CA HIS A 46 -17.37 -2.06 -0.44
C HIS A 46 -17.33 -1.01 -1.54
N SER A 47 -18.38 -0.19 -1.60
CA SER A 47 -18.48 0.91 -2.56
C SER A 47 -17.82 2.20 -2.11
N LYS A 48 -17.47 2.30 -0.83
CA LYS A 48 -16.82 3.49 -0.25
C LYS A 48 -15.58 3.07 0.53
N PRO A 49 -14.40 3.58 0.18
CA PRO A 49 -13.18 3.35 0.95
C PRO A 49 -13.19 4.18 2.24
N ALA A 50 -12.56 3.67 3.29
CA ALA A 50 -12.39 4.40 4.54
C ALA A 50 -11.34 5.52 4.43
N ALA A 51 -10.42 5.39 3.47
CA ALA A 51 -9.40 6.37 3.12
C ALA A 51 -9.28 6.46 1.59
N THR A 52 -8.82 7.58 1.07
CA THR A 52 -8.55 7.79 -0.36
C THR A 52 -7.26 8.57 -0.54
N GLY A 53 -6.58 8.38 -1.67
CA GLY A 53 -5.37 9.08 -2.04
C GLY A 53 -4.20 8.16 -2.37
N ILE A 54 -3.00 8.75 -2.35
CA ILE A 54 -1.72 8.06 -2.59
C ILE A 54 -1.01 7.88 -1.25
N PHE A 55 -0.55 6.65 -1.00
CA PHE A 55 0.00 6.26 0.30
C PHE A 55 1.36 5.59 0.18
N VAL A 56 2.21 5.85 1.16
CA VAL A 56 3.37 5.02 1.47
C VAL A 56 2.86 3.75 2.15
N VAL A 57 3.30 2.59 1.67
CA VAL A 57 2.79 1.31 2.16
C VAL A 57 3.90 0.28 2.42
N GLN A 58 3.56 -0.75 3.20
CA GLN A 58 4.29 -2.00 3.29
C GLN A 58 3.41 -3.15 2.82
N VAL A 59 3.97 -3.99 1.94
CA VAL A 59 3.30 -5.15 1.34
C VAL A 59 3.84 -6.43 1.97
N HIS A 60 2.95 -7.23 2.51
CA HIS A 60 3.25 -8.54 3.11
C HIS A 60 2.67 -9.67 2.25
N GLY A 61 3.30 -10.85 2.29
CA GLY A 61 2.81 -12.04 1.60
C GLY A 61 3.41 -12.30 0.22
N LEU A 62 4.41 -11.52 -0.20
CA LEU A 62 5.18 -11.74 -1.43
C LEU A 62 6.52 -12.46 -1.17
N GLY A 63 7.00 -12.45 0.06
CA GLY A 63 8.26 -13.05 0.50
C GLY A 63 8.34 -13.07 2.02
N GLU A 64 9.52 -13.39 2.56
CA GLU A 64 9.73 -13.45 4.02
C GLU A 64 9.60 -12.09 4.70
N HIS A 65 9.96 -11.02 4.00
CA HIS A 65 9.95 -9.66 4.52
C HIS A 65 8.89 -8.80 3.84
N ALA A 66 8.43 -7.78 4.57
CA ALA A 66 7.55 -6.77 4.00
C ALA A 66 8.32 -5.92 2.98
N ILE A 67 7.66 -5.54 1.89
CA ILE A 67 8.23 -4.77 0.80
C ILE A 67 7.63 -3.37 0.82
N ALA A 68 8.49 -2.36 0.75
CA ALA A 68 8.07 -0.98 0.64
C ALA A 68 7.37 -0.71 -0.71
N GLY A 69 6.36 0.15 -0.68
CA GLY A 69 5.60 0.47 -1.88
C GLY A 69 4.90 1.83 -1.82
N VAL A 70 4.30 2.17 -2.95
CA VAL A 70 3.35 3.27 -3.10
C VAL A 70 2.02 2.68 -3.55
N ALA A 71 0.93 3.11 -2.97
CA ALA A 71 -0.40 2.63 -3.34
C ALA A 71 -1.38 3.78 -3.58
N SER A 72 -2.21 3.63 -4.61
CA SER A 72 -3.42 4.43 -4.83
C SER A 72 -4.62 3.67 -4.29
N LEU A 73 -5.39 4.31 -3.43
CA LEU A 73 -6.66 3.81 -2.91
C LEU A 73 -7.77 4.77 -3.30
N GLY A 74 -8.69 4.32 -4.13
CA GLY A 74 -9.77 5.18 -4.60
C GLY A 74 -10.92 4.42 -5.24
N VAL A 75 -11.93 5.16 -5.68
CA VAL A 75 -13.05 4.65 -6.46
C VAL A 75 -12.76 4.87 -7.93
N ARG A 76 -12.68 3.78 -8.67
CA ARG A 76 -12.50 3.89 -10.12
C ARG A 76 -13.82 4.26 -10.78
N PRO A 77 -13.90 5.38 -11.52
CA PRO A 77 -15.09 5.69 -12.30
C PRO A 77 -15.33 4.59 -13.34
N SER A 78 -16.60 4.19 -13.51
CA SER A 78 -16.99 3.37 -14.67
C SER A 78 -16.88 4.22 -15.92
N LEU A 79 -16.02 3.82 -16.85
CA LEU A 79 -15.88 4.49 -18.15
C LEU A 79 -16.81 3.88 -19.20
N ASP A 80 -17.23 2.62 -19.00
CA ASP A 80 -18.10 1.87 -19.88
C ASP A 80 -19.21 1.19 -19.09
N ALA A 81 -20.41 1.07 -19.70
CA ALA A 81 -21.56 0.39 -19.10
C ALA A 81 -21.26 -1.09 -18.77
N ASP A 82 -20.31 -1.71 -19.47
CA ASP A 82 -19.85 -3.07 -19.31
C ASP A 82 -18.61 -3.20 -18.42
N ASP A 83 -18.11 -2.08 -17.84
CA ASP A 83 -16.97 -2.12 -16.92
C ASP A 83 -17.38 -2.76 -15.59
N VAL A 84 -17.20 -4.08 -15.50
CA VAL A 84 -17.44 -4.89 -14.29
C VAL A 84 -16.76 -4.34 -13.05
N ASN A 85 -15.83 -3.37 -13.21
CA ASN A 85 -15.06 -2.74 -12.16
C ASN A 85 -15.47 -1.29 -11.89
N GLY A 86 -16.41 -0.75 -12.66
CA GLY A 86 -16.88 0.62 -12.52
C GLY A 86 -17.51 0.89 -11.15
N GLY A 87 -17.13 2.00 -10.52
CA GLY A 87 -17.65 2.42 -9.22
C GLY A 87 -17.19 1.59 -8.04
N ARG A 88 -16.21 0.67 -8.21
CA ARG A 88 -15.66 -0.15 -7.12
C ARG A 88 -14.37 0.46 -6.56
N VAL A 89 -14.20 0.26 -5.26
CA VAL A 89 -12.94 0.58 -4.58
C VAL A 89 -11.84 -0.35 -5.06
N LEU A 90 -10.71 0.22 -5.42
CA LEU A 90 -9.51 -0.47 -5.86
C LEU A 90 -8.30 0.05 -5.09
N LEU A 91 -7.45 -0.87 -4.64
CA LEU A 91 -6.10 -0.58 -4.17
C LEU A 91 -5.12 -1.04 -5.23
N GLU A 92 -4.40 -0.11 -5.83
CA GLU A 92 -3.33 -0.38 -6.79
C GLU A 92 -1.99 -0.10 -6.09
N THR A 93 -1.16 -1.12 -5.91
CA THR A 93 0.10 -1.01 -5.16
C THR A 93 1.29 -1.29 -6.05
N HIS A 94 2.24 -0.36 -6.12
CA HIS A 94 3.54 -0.51 -6.76
C HIS A 94 4.62 -0.78 -5.71
N CYS A 95 5.30 -1.94 -5.80
CA CYS A 95 6.44 -2.25 -4.94
C CYS A 95 7.68 -1.50 -5.44
N LEU A 96 8.38 -0.80 -4.54
CA LEU A 96 9.57 -0.01 -4.88
C LEU A 96 10.76 -0.91 -5.26
N ASP A 97 10.90 -2.03 -4.55
CA ASP A 97 11.94 -3.02 -4.77
C ASP A 97 11.30 -4.41 -4.83
N TRP A 98 11.15 -4.94 -6.03
CA TRP A 98 10.56 -6.26 -6.23
C TRP A 98 11.51 -7.36 -5.79
N PRO A 99 11.04 -8.36 -5.03
CA PRO A 99 11.88 -9.49 -4.64
C PRO A 99 12.22 -10.36 -5.86
N GLN A 100 13.45 -10.86 -5.89
CA GLN A 100 13.83 -11.90 -6.85
C GLN A 100 13.17 -13.25 -6.43
N PRO A 101 12.64 -14.06 -7.35
CA PRO A 101 12.67 -13.91 -8.81
C PRO A 101 11.53 -13.06 -9.40
N MET A 102 10.65 -12.47 -8.59
CA MET A 102 9.48 -11.71 -9.10
C MET A 102 9.87 -10.50 -9.93
N ALA A 103 11.06 -9.90 -9.68
CA ALA A 103 11.56 -8.78 -10.50
C ALA A 103 11.76 -9.18 -11.97
N ASP A 104 12.20 -10.42 -12.21
CA ASP A 104 12.52 -10.93 -13.54
C ASP A 104 11.30 -11.56 -14.25
N ALA A 105 10.23 -11.84 -13.52
CA ALA A 105 9.00 -12.39 -14.09
C ALA A 105 8.30 -11.36 -14.95
N LEU A 106 8.58 -11.34 -16.25
CA LEU A 106 7.94 -10.47 -17.26
C LEU A 106 6.40 -10.53 -17.22
N THR A 107 5.84 -11.55 -16.61
CA THR A 107 4.40 -11.82 -16.60
C THR A 107 3.69 -11.42 -15.31
N GLY A 108 4.39 -11.15 -14.21
CA GLY A 108 3.75 -10.91 -12.88
C GLY A 108 2.92 -12.11 -12.38
N GLY A 109 3.03 -13.27 -13.06
CA GLY A 109 2.19 -14.43 -12.81
C GLY A 109 2.33 -15.01 -11.39
N GLU A 110 3.49 -14.88 -10.79
CA GLU A 110 3.72 -15.42 -9.44
C GLU A 110 2.99 -14.64 -8.30
N ALA A 111 2.55 -13.40 -8.55
CA ALA A 111 1.80 -12.63 -7.58
C ALA A 111 0.27 -12.82 -7.69
N TYR A 112 -0.24 -13.19 -8.87
CA TYR A 112 -1.68 -13.35 -9.07
C TYR A 112 -2.25 -14.50 -8.24
N GLY A 113 -3.41 -14.25 -7.64
CA GLY A 113 -4.08 -15.20 -6.77
C GLY A 113 -3.47 -15.35 -5.38
N LYS A 114 -2.27 -14.81 -5.14
CA LYS A 114 -1.70 -14.75 -3.79
C LYS A 114 -2.54 -13.84 -2.90
N ILE A 115 -2.63 -14.20 -1.63
CA ILE A 115 -3.18 -13.32 -0.61
C ILE A 115 -2.05 -12.43 -0.12
N ILE A 116 -2.23 -11.12 -0.25
CA ILE A 116 -1.32 -10.12 0.30
C ILE A 116 -2.02 -9.25 1.32
N ALA A 117 -1.23 -8.61 2.18
CA ALA A 117 -1.68 -7.58 3.09
C ALA A 117 -0.87 -6.30 2.85
N VAL A 118 -1.57 -5.18 2.75
CA VAL A 118 -0.97 -3.86 2.51
C VAL A 118 -1.27 -2.97 3.71
N ASP A 119 -0.21 -2.55 4.39
CA ASP A 119 -0.28 -1.59 5.49
C ASP A 119 -0.12 -0.17 4.94
N LEU A 120 -1.10 0.69 5.18
CA LEU A 120 -1.04 2.10 4.83
C LEU A 120 -0.34 2.85 5.96
N LEU A 121 0.84 3.41 5.68
CA LEU A 121 1.71 4.03 6.68
C LEU A 121 1.59 5.55 6.72
N HIS A 122 1.51 6.18 5.55
CA HIS A 122 1.46 7.63 5.42
C HIS A 122 0.76 8.02 4.13
N LYS A 123 -0.06 9.07 4.18
CA LYS A 123 -0.69 9.64 3.00
C LYS A 123 0.23 10.70 2.38
N LEU A 124 0.63 10.50 1.13
CA LEU A 124 1.44 11.47 0.40
C LEU A 124 0.57 12.64 -0.07
N HIS A 125 -0.53 12.34 -0.74
CA HIS A 125 -1.47 13.34 -1.24
C HIS A 125 -2.79 12.70 -1.72
N ASP A 126 -3.76 13.52 -2.10
CA ASP A 126 -4.97 13.07 -2.76
C ASP A 126 -4.70 12.65 -4.21
N GLU A 127 -5.61 11.87 -4.80
CA GLU A 127 -5.52 11.51 -6.22
C GLU A 127 -5.48 12.77 -7.09
N ARG A 128 -4.59 12.75 -8.09
CA ARG A 128 -4.39 13.86 -9.05
C ARG A 128 -4.76 13.42 -10.45
N LYS A 129 -5.28 14.36 -11.23
CA LYS A 129 -5.41 14.20 -12.68
C LYS A 129 -4.13 14.69 -13.34
N TYR A 130 -3.66 13.97 -14.34
CA TYR A 130 -2.46 14.32 -15.09
C TYR A 130 -2.81 14.63 -16.54
N ASP A 131 -2.22 15.68 -17.08
CA ASP A 131 -2.37 16.07 -18.50
C ASP A 131 -1.40 15.28 -19.37
N GLY A 132 -1.79 14.03 -19.67
CA GLY A 132 -1.02 13.15 -20.54
C GLY A 132 -0.11 12.19 -19.81
N LEU A 133 0.52 11.32 -20.60
CA LEU A 133 1.27 10.18 -20.13
C LEU A 133 2.57 10.56 -19.44
N ASP A 134 3.29 11.54 -20.00
CA ASP A 134 4.57 11.99 -19.44
C ASP A 134 4.40 12.62 -18.06
N ALA A 135 3.34 13.41 -17.87
CA ALA A 135 3.00 13.99 -16.58
C ALA A 135 2.63 12.90 -15.54
N LEU A 136 1.89 11.88 -15.97
CA LEU A 136 1.57 10.72 -15.13
C LEU A 136 2.84 9.96 -14.68
N ILE A 137 3.73 9.67 -15.62
CA ILE A 137 5.00 8.99 -15.34
C ILE A 137 5.86 9.81 -14.36
N ALA A 138 5.95 11.12 -14.58
CA ALA A 138 6.68 12.03 -13.70
C ALA A 138 6.08 12.04 -12.28
N GLY A 139 4.74 12.08 -12.18
CA GLY A 139 4.02 12.01 -10.91
C GLY A 139 4.31 10.71 -10.16
N ILE A 140 4.21 9.55 -10.80
CA ILE A 140 4.50 8.26 -10.16
C ILE A 140 5.97 8.18 -9.70
N LYS A 141 6.91 8.68 -10.50
CA LYS A 141 8.32 8.73 -10.10
C LYS A 141 8.53 9.58 -8.85
N GLN A 142 7.87 10.74 -8.78
CA GLN A 142 7.93 11.61 -7.61
C GLN A 142 7.35 10.91 -6.39
N ASP A 143 6.19 10.27 -6.49
CA ASP A 143 5.58 9.52 -5.40
C ASP A 143 6.50 8.40 -4.87
N CYS A 144 7.21 7.71 -5.76
CA CYS A 144 8.20 6.71 -5.36
C CYS A 144 9.40 7.32 -4.62
N GLN A 145 9.86 8.51 -5.02
CA GLN A 145 10.95 9.22 -4.34
C GLN A 145 10.50 9.69 -2.96
N ASP A 146 9.31 10.29 -2.86
CA ASP A 146 8.74 10.77 -1.60
C ASP A 146 8.52 9.61 -0.61
N ALA A 147 8.05 8.47 -1.10
CA ALA A 147 7.90 7.27 -0.28
C ALA A 147 9.25 6.76 0.26
N ARG A 148 10.29 6.72 -0.56
CA ARG A 148 11.64 6.33 -0.11
C ARG A 148 12.18 7.30 0.94
N ALA A 149 12.00 8.60 0.76
CA ALA A 149 12.41 9.64 1.71
C ALA A 149 11.68 9.49 3.04
N HIS A 150 10.35 9.27 3.01
CA HIS A 150 9.54 9.05 4.20
C HIS A 150 10.02 7.82 4.98
N LEU A 151 10.23 6.70 4.31
CA LEU A 151 10.67 5.45 4.95
C LEU A 151 12.07 5.56 5.54
N ALA A 152 13.00 6.23 4.85
CA ALA A 152 14.36 6.46 5.37
C ALA A 152 14.35 7.28 6.67
N THR A 153 13.51 8.31 6.75
CA THR A 153 13.36 9.14 7.95
C THR A 153 12.79 8.33 9.13
N HIS A 154 11.82 7.46 8.88
CA HIS A 154 11.18 6.67 9.94
C HIS A 154 12.00 5.46 10.37
N ALA A 155 12.80 4.86 9.48
CA ALA A 155 13.77 3.82 9.84
C ALA A 155 14.82 4.35 10.83
N ASN A 156 15.32 5.56 10.63
CA ASN A 156 16.25 6.21 11.54
C ASN A 156 15.64 6.52 12.92
N ASN A 157 14.35 6.88 12.95
CA ASN A 157 13.65 7.16 14.21
C ASN A 157 13.35 5.86 15.01
N ALA A 158 13.06 4.74 14.35
CA ALA A 158 12.85 3.46 15.00
C ALA A 158 14.12 2.92 15.67
N PHE A 159 15.29 3.23 15.13
CA PHE A 159 16.59 2.84 15.70
C PHE A 159 16.95 3.68 16.95
N ASN A 160 16.42 4.89 17.09
CA ASN A 160 16.66 5.80 18.19
C ASN A 160 15.58 5.75 19.30
N ALA A 161 14.55 4.91 19.18
CA ALA A 161 13.56 4.76 20.22
C ALA A 161 14.16 4.00 21.41
N PRO A 162 14.04 4.50 22.66
CA PRO A 162 14.55 3.79 23.83
C PRO A 162 13.80 2.45 23.95
N HIS A 163 14.55 1.35 24.06
CA HIS A 163 14.03 0.03 24.34
C HIS A 163 13.29 0.06 25.68
N THR A 164 11.98 0.20 25.66
CA THR A 164 11.14 -0.06 26.82
C THR A 164 11.14 -1.57 27.02
N GLN A 165 11.96 -2.03 27.95
CA GLN A 165 11.93 -3.42 28.43
C GLN A 165 10.53 -3.69 28.98
N THR A 166 9.76 -4.49 28.27
CA THR A 166 8.52 -5.07 28.79
C THR A 166 8.92 -6.04 29.90
N GLN A 167 8.82 -5.59 31.15
CA GLN A 167 8.93 -6.47 32.30
C GLN A 167 7.84 -7.54 32.18
N ARG A 168 8.27 -8.79 32.08
CA ARG A 168 7.37 -9.95 32.24
C ARG A 168 6.83 -9.92 33.69
N PRO A 169 5.52 -10.11 33.89
CA PRO A 169 5.01 -10.28 35.24
C PRO A 169 5.60 -11.56 35.81
N THR A 170 6.23 -11.40 36.98
CA THR A 170 6.77 -12.47 37.79
C THR A 170 5.62 -13.36 38.25
N THR A 171 5.82 -14.62 38.14
CA THR A 171 5.01 -15.75 38.61
C THR A 171 4.34 -15.48 39.94
N LEU A 172 3.02 -15.65 40.03
CA LEU A 172 2.27 -15.77 41.26
C LEU A 172 2.55 -17.14 41.84
N ASP A 173 3.15 -17.14 43.03
CA ASP A 173 3.29 -18.30 43.90
C ASP A 173 1.92 -18.86 44.27
N ARG A 174 1.83 -20.19 44.21
CA ARG A 174 0.73 -20.99 44.76
C ARG A 174 0.74 -20.90 46.29
N ILE A 175 -0.40 -20.66 46.85
CA ILE A 175 -0.88 -21.30 48.08
C ILE A 175 -2.28 -21.81 47.84
#